data_39cf2c984336765d57f76a42dd8898cf
#
_entry.id   39cf2c984336765d57f76a42dd8898cf
#
_cell.length_a   1.000
_cell.length_b   1.000
_cell.length_c   1.000
_cell.angle_alpha   90.00
_cell.angle_beta   90.00
_cell.angle_gamma   90.00
#
_symmetry.space_group_name_H-M   'P 1'
#
loop_
_entity.id
_entity.type
_entity.pdbx_description
1 polymer ?
#
loop_
_entity_poly.entity_id
_entity_poly.type
_entity_poly.pdbx_seq_one_letter_code
_entity_poly.pdbx_strand_id
1 'polypeptide(L)'
;MLFILLQTDIAQAVPVQQEMSYSLFEMAAKGGPLMWVLLLLSIIAIYIFGKKWWIIRQAGKIDKDFINDIRDYIHEGKIKSARTLCSKYDAPVARMIETGIARIGKPATDIQAAIENVGNVEVARLEKGLPYLATIAGGAPMIGFLGTVIGMVQAFFNMSNAGNNIDITLLSSGIYTAMITTVGGLIVGILAYFGYNFLTARVSNLVYSMENATIQFMDMLGEPVQAAKEE
;
A
#
# COMPACT_ATOMS: atom_id res chain seq x y z
N MET A 1 -13.13 68.38 15.74
CA MET A 1 -14.45 67.75 15.51
C MET A 1 -14.59 67.12 14.15
N LEU A 2 -13.99 67.67 13.09
CA LEU A 2 -14.04 67.11 11.73
C LEU A 2 -13.19 65.83 11.51
N PHE A 3 -12.11 65.66 12.31
CA PHE A 3 -11.20 64.51 12.21
C PHE A 3 -11.78 63.22 12.84
N ILE A 4 -12.77 63.35 13.73
CA ILE A 4 -13.41 62.17 14.38
C ILE A 4 -14.50 61.60 13.50
N LEU A 5 -15.12 62.38 12.61
CA LEU A 5 -16.17 61.93 11.71
C LEU A 5 -15.61 61.17 10.47
N LEU A 6 -14.34 61.41 10.12
CA LEU A 6 -13.65 60.66 9.02
C LEU A 6 -13.14 59.29 9.43
N GLN A 7 -13.02 58.98 10.73
CA GLN A 7 -12.59 57.70 11.21
C GLN A 7 -13.73 56.67 11.38
N THR A 8 -14.99 57.12 11.40
CA THR A 8 -16.15 56.24 11.57
C THR A 8 -16.60 55.59 10.25
N ASP A 9 -16.29 56.20 9.09
CA ASP A 9 -16.65 55.63 7.78
C ASP A 9 -15.69 54.58 7.24
N ILE A 10 -14.44 54.53 7.73
CA ILE A 10 -13.45 53.56 7.31
C ILE A 10 -13.63 52.19 8.05
N ALA A 11 -14.33 52.19 9.20
CA ALA A 11 -14.51 50.99 10.03
C ALA A 11 -15.63 50.07 9.55
N GLN A 12 -16.43 50.45 8.53
CA GLN A 12 -17.58 49.65 8.06
C GLN A 12 -17.36 48.92 6.73
N ALA A 13 -16.16 48.94 6.17
CA ALA A 13 -15.85 48.30 4.90
C ALA A 13 -14.80 47.17 5.01
N VAL A 14 -14.71 46.52 6.17
CA VAL A 14 -14.04 45.21 6.23
C VAL A 14 -15.06 44.15 5.82
N PRO A 15 -14.96 43.56 4.61
CA PRO A 15 -15.83 42.46 4.28
C PRO A 15 -15.58 41.35 5.29
N VAL A 16 -16.65 40.92 5.96
CA VAL A 16 -16.65 39.73 6.81
C VAL A 16 -15.99 38.63 5.99
N GLN A 17 -14.75 38.26 6.35
CA GLN A 17 -14.14 37.07 5.80
C GLN A 17 -15.09 35.93 6.17
N GLN A 18 -15.84 35.44 5.19
CA GLN A 18 -16.53 34.16 5.31
C GLN A 18 -15.43 33.15 5.61
N GLU A 19 -15.36 32.71 6.85
CA GLU A 19 -14.52 31.57 7.20
C GLU A 19 -14.91 30.42 6.28
N MET A 20 -14.00 30.12 5.34
CA MET A 20 -14.19 29.04 4.39
C MET A 20 -14.01 27.71 5.16
N SER A 21 -15.03 27.29 5.90
CA SER A 21 -15.09 25.92 6.40
C SER A 21 -15.40 25.00 5.23
N TYR A 22 -14.36 24.62 4.49
CA TYR A 22 -14.52 23.62 3.45
C TYR A 22 -14.70 22.24 4.09
N SER A 23 -15.91 21.76 4.12
CA SER A 23 -16.16 20.34 4.30
C SER A 23 -15.57 19.60 3.10
N LEU A 24 -14.72 18.58 3.34
CA LEU A 24 -14.15 17.73 2.29
C LEU A 24 -15.24 17.15 1.37
N PHE A 25 -16.44 16.95 1.91
CA PHE A 25 -17.60 16.46 1.17
C PHE A 25 -18.17 17.52 0.21
N GLU A 26 -18.24 18.79 0.62
CA GLU A 26 -18.65 19.89 -0.26
C GLU A 26 -17.63 20.13 -1.38
N MET A 27 -16.34 20.00 -1.07
CA MET A 27 -15.29 20.03 -2.09
C MET A 27 -15.47 18.91 -3.10
N ALA A 28 -15.74 17.67 -2.63
CA ALA A 28 -15.99 16.53 -3.50
C ALA A 28 -17.19 16.74 -4.42
N ALA A 29 -18.26 17.33 -3.91
CA ALA A 29 -19.45 17.63 -4.71
C ALA A 29 -19.20 18.69 -5.79
N LYS A 30 -18.32 19.65 -5.53
CA LYS A 30 -17.96 20.73 -6.47
C LYS A 30 -16.88 20.33 -7.50
N GLY A 31 -16.16 19.22 -7.28
CA GLY A 31 -15.07 18.78 -8.14
C GLY A 31 -15.45 18.11 -9.47
N GLY A 32 -16.76 18.05 -9.79
CA GLY A 32 -17.24 17.50 -11.06
C GLY A 32 -17.13 15.97 -11.18
N PRO A 33 -17.36 15.40 -12.39
CA PRO A 33 -17.43 13.94 -12.58
C PRO A 33 -16.13 13.19 -12.29
N LEU A 34 -14.97 13.80 -12.46
CA LEU A 34 -13.68 13.18 -12.17
C LEU A 34 -13.47 12.92 -10.67
N MET A 35 -14.13 13.68 -9.81
CA MET A 35 -14.08 13.48 -8.37
C MET A 35 -14.68 12.14 -7.95
N TRP A 36 -15.73 11.68 -8.63
CA TRP A 36 -16.32 10.36 -8.39
C TRP A 36 -15.35 9.22 -8.77
N VAL A 37 -14.58 9.41 -9.85
CA VAL A 37 -13.52 8.45 -10.22
C VAL A 37 -12.45 8.39 -9.14
N LEU A 38 -12.00 9.54 -8.64
CA LEU A 38 -11.01 9.60 -7.56
C LEU A 38 -11.53 8.97 -6.27
N LEU A 39 -12.80 9.18 -5.93
CA LEU A 39 -13.45 8.56 -4.78
C LEU A 39 -13.46 7.03 -4.91
N LEU A 40 -13.84 6.51 -6.08
CA LEU A 40 -13.82 5.08 -6.37
C LEU A 40 -12.40 4.50 -6.23
N LEU A 41 -11.39 5.17 -6.80
CA LEU A 41 -9.99 4.76 -6.66
C LEU A 41 -9.53 4.77 -5.19
N SER A 42 -9.97 5.74 -4.40
CA SER A 42 -9.69 5.81 -2.96
C SER A 42 -10.25 4.59 -2.22
N ILE A 43 -11.50 4.22 -2.49
CA ILE A 43 -12.13 3.04 -1.87
C ILE A 43 -11.37 1.76 -2.24
N ILE A 44 -11.00 1.61 -3.53
CA ILE A 44 -10.22 0.47 -4.00
C ILE A 44 -8.84 0.42 -3.30
N ALA A 45 -8.16 1.57 -3.17
CA ALA A 45 -6.86 1.64 -2.50
C ALA A 45 -6.94 1.23 -1.03
N ILE A 46 -7.94 1.73 -0.30
CA ILE A 46 -8.17 1.37 1.11
C ILE A 46 -8.48 -0.13 1.24
N TYR A 47 -9.33 -0.68 0.37
CA TYR A 47 -9.65 -2.11 0.38
C TYR A 47 -8.41 -2.99 0.14
N ILE A 48 -7.60 -2.66 -0.90
CA ILE A 48 -6.37 -3.40 -1.22
C ILE A 48 -5.39 -3.31 -0.06
N PHE A 49 -5.19 -2.10 0.50
CA PHE A 49 -4.29 -1.88 1.63
C PHE A 49 -4.71 -2.72 2.85
N GLY A 50 -5.96 -2.64 3.27
CA GLY A 50 -6.46 -3.37 4.44
C GLY A 50 -6.35 -4.88 4.28
N LYS A 51 -6.77 -5.42 3.11
CA LYS A 51 -6.65 -6.85 2.80
C LYS A 51 -5.20 -7.33 2.83
N LYS A 52 -4.29 -6.57 2.19
CA LYS A 52 -2.86 -6.94 2.12
C LYS A 52 -2.15 -6.80 3.45
N TRP A 53 -2.44 -5.75 4.20
CA TRP A 53 -1.97 -5.60 5.56
C TRP A 53 -2.28 -6.85 6.41
N TRP A 54 -3.51 -7.33 6.36
CA TRP A 54 -3.93 -8.49 7.14
C TRP A 54 -3.20 -9.77 6.71
N ILE A 55 -3.09 -10.03 5.38
CA ILE A 55 -2.40 -11.20 4.82
C ILE A 55 -0.91 -11.19 5.21
N ILE A 56 -0.21 -10.07 5.01
CA ILE A 56 1.22 -9.95 5.33
C ILE A 56 1.45 -10.10 6.84
N ARG A 57 0.57 -9.52 7.66
CA ARG A 57 0.65 -9.66 9.11
C ARG A 57 0.46 -11.11 9.57
N GLN A 58 -0.43 -11.85 8.92
CA GLN A 58 -0.64 -13.27 9.24
C GLN A 58 0.54 -14.12 8.77
N ALA A 59 1.08 -13.84 7.58
CA ALA A 59 2.23 -14.55 7.02
C ALA A 59 3.50 -14.43 7.90
N GLY A 60 3.67 -13.31 8.61
CA GLY A 60 4.78 -13.08 9.52
C GLY A 60 4.61 -13.67 10.94
N LYS A 61 3.49 -14.34 11.24
CA LYS A 61 3.26 -14.98 12.54
C LYS A 61 3.89 -16.37 12.57
N ILE A 62 5.19 -16.40 12.78
CA ILE A 62 5.91 -17.65 13.07
C ILE A 62 6.60 -17.51 14.43
N ASP A 63 6.64 -18.59 15.20
CA ASP A 63 7.35 -18.60 16.47
C ASP A 63 8.86 -18.44 16.24
N LYS A 64 9.55 -17.73 17.12
CA LYS A 64 11.00 -17.55 17.03
C LYS A 64 11.74 -18.89 17.19
N ASP A 65 11.16 -19.80 17.92
CA ASP A 65 11.73 -21.13 18.18
C ASP A 65 11.39 -22.17 17.11
N PHE A 66 10.55 -21.80 16.12
CA PHE A 66 10.10 -22.71 15.06
C PHE A 66 11.25 -23.47 14.36
N ILE A 67 12.32 -22.76 13.99
CA ILE A 67 13.47 -23.38 13.31
C ILE A 67 14.26 -24.26 14.27
N ASN A 68 14.36 -23.89 15.55
CA ASN A 68 15.00 -24.70 16.57
C ASN A 68 14.23 -26.00 16.82
N ASP A 69 12.89 -25.92 16.94
CA ASP A 69 12.04 -27.10 17.09
C ASP A 69 12.17 -28.06 15.90
N ILE A 70 12.25 -27.50 14.67
CA ILE A 70 12.50 -28.31 13.45
C ILE A 70 13.86 -28.97 13.52
N ARG A 71 14.91 -28.25 13.98
CA ARG A 71 16.25 -28.80 14.16
C ARG A 71 16.21 -30.01 15.11
N ASP A 72 15.58 -29.87 16.27
CA ASP A 72 15.50 -30.92 17.29
C ASP A 72 14.79 -32.15 16.73
N TYR A 73 13.66 -31.99 16.03
CA TYR A 73 12.96 -33.12 15.41
C TYR A 73 13.78 -33.81 14.31
N ILE A 74 14.59 -33.07 13.54
CA ILE A 74 15.43 -33.69 12.51
C ILE A 74 16.60 -34.45 13.13
N HIS A 75 17.25 -33.89 14.15
CA HIS A 75 18.34 -34.56 14.89
C HIS A 75 17.84 -35.85 15.60
N GLU A 76 16.63 -35.83 16.11
CA GLU A 76 16.00 -37.04 16.71
C GLU A 76 15.46 -38.05 15.68
N GLY A 77 15.58 -37.76 14.38
CA GLY A 77 15.05 -38.62 13.32
C GLY A 77 13.52 -38.59 13.18
N LYS A 78 12.82 -37.70 13.91
CA LYS A 78 11.36 -37.57 13.94
C LYS A 78 10.81 -36.74 12.78
N ILE A 79 11.08 -37.13 11.54
CA ILE A 79 10.72 -36.39 10.32
C ILE A 79 9.19 -36.15 10.23
N LYS A 80 8.37 -37.10 10.66
CA LYS A 80 6.91 -36.94 10.67
C LYS A 80 6.46 -35.84 11.64
N SER A 81 7.10 -35.69 12.79
CA SER A 81 6.79 -34.67 13.78
C SER A 81 7.19 -33.28 13.27
N ALA A 82 8.38 -33.14 12.64
CA ALA A 82 8.82 -31.92 11.99
C ALA A 82 7.82 -31.45 10.93
N ARG A 83 7.34 -32.38 10.09
CA ARG A 83 6.34 -32.05 9.07
C ARG A 83 4.99 -31.63 9.67
N THR A 84 4.54 -32.31 10.72
CA THR A 84 3.31 -31.95 11.44
C THR A 84 3.41 -30.58 12.09
N LEU A 85 4.59 -30.18 12.58
CA LEU A 85 4.82 -28.85 13.10
C LEU A 85 4.67 -27.79 11.99
N CYS A 86 5.27 -28.01 10.82
CA CYS A 86 5.13 -27.11 9.67
C CYS A 86 3.65 -26.90 9.28
N SER A 87 2.85 -27.98 9.27
CA SER A 87 1.44 -27.89 8.88
C SER A 87 0.54 -27.14 9.86
N LYS A 88 1.00 -26.86 11.09
CA LYS A 88 0.27 -26.02 12.06
C LYS A 88 0.32 -24.54 11.74
N TYR A 89 1.34 -24.10 11.01
CA TYR A 89 1.55 -22.69 10.68
C TYR A 89 1.16 -22.41 9.23
N ASP A 90 0.19 -21.53 9.03
CA ASP A 90 -0.15 -21.02 7.68
C ASP A 90 0.77 -19.84 7.31
N ALA A 91 2.07 -20.14 7.22
CA ALA A 91 3.10 -19.14 6.93
C ALA A 91 4.00 -19.61 5.77
N PRO A 92 4.50 -18.67 4.93
CA PRO A 92 5.40 -18.98 3.81
C PRO A 92 6.62 -19.81 4.23
N VAL A 93 7.30 -19.41 5.30
CA VAL A 93 8.47 -20.10 5.84
C VAL A 93 8.13 -21.57 6.16
N ALA A 94 6.99 -21.84 6.81
CA ALA A 94 6.60 -23.19 7.17
C ALA A 94 6.38 -24.09 5.93
N ARG A 95 5.77 -23.56 4.86
CA ARG A 95 5.57 -24.28 3.59
C ARG A 95 6.88 -24.57 2.86
N MET A 96 7.84 -23.61 2.91
CA MET A 96 9.18 -23.80 2.36
C MET A 96 9.93 -24.90 3.07
N ILE A 97 9.98 -24.86 4.41
CA ILE A 97 10.67 -25.86 5.23
C ILE A 97 9.99 -27.23 5.11
N GLU A 98 8.66 -27.29 5.08
CA GLU A 98 7.93 -28.54 4.83
C GLU A 98 8.36 -29.20 3.51
N THR A 99 8.55 -28.39 2.46
CA THR A 99 9.02 -28.87 1.14
C THR A 99 10.45 -29.41 1.22
N GLY A 100 11.32 -28.75 1.98
CA GLY A 100 12.68 -29.22 2.25
C GLY A 100 12.68 -30.54 3.00
N ILE A 101 11.91 -30.64 4.09
CA ILE A 101 11.76 -31.86 4.89
C ILE A 101 11.27 -33.03 4.04
N ALA A 102 10.31 -32.79 3.14
CA ALA A 102 9.78 -33.84 2.25
C ALA A 102 10.82 -34.38 1.26
N ARG A 103 11.95 -33.71 1.09
CA ARG A 103 13.04 -34.09 0.16
C ARG A 103 14.33 -34.50 0.88
N ILE A 104 14.33 -34.63 2.18
CA ILE A 104 15.48 -35.15 2.95
C ILE A 104 15.92 -36.50 2.36
N GLY A 105 17.22 -36.69 2.17
CA GLY A 105 17.81 -37.86 1.53
C GLY A 105 18.12 -37.68 0.03
N LYS A 106 17.71 -36.56 -0.58
CA LYS A 106 18.15 -36.15 -1.93
C LYS A 106 19.40 -35.25 -1.85
N PRO A 107 20.07 -35.02 -3.01
CA PRO A 107 21.19 -34.06 -3.04
C PRO A 107 20.76 -32.70 -2.50
N ALA A 108 21.66 -32.02 -1.76
CA ALA A 108 21.40 -30.72 -1.14
C ALA A 108 20.95 -29.67 -2.15
N THR A 109 21.49 -29.71 -3.36
CA THR A 109 21.11 -28.83 -4.49
C THR A 109 19.63 -29.01 -4.88
N ASP A 110 19.12 -30.22 -4.86
CA ASP A 110 17.72 -30.52 -5.21
C ASP A 110 16.77 -30.06 -4.08
N ILE A 111 17.21 -30.16 -2.83
CA ILE A 111 16.44 -29.68 -1.67
C ILE A 111 16.37 -28.15 -1.73
N GLN A 112 17.51 -27.49 -1.91
CA GLN A 112 17.58 -26.04 -2.00
C GLN A 112 16.72 -25.49 -3.16
N ALA A 113 16.87 -26.04 -4.36
CA ALA A 113 16.08 -25.63 -5.50
C ALA A 113 14.56 -25.78 -5.27
N ALA A 114 14.16 -26.80 -4.53
CA ALA A 114 12.75 -27.01 -4.21
C ALA A 114 12.22 -25.97 -3.23
N ILE A 115 12.99 -25.64 -2.21
CA ILE A 115 12.64 -24.60 -1.22
C ILE A 115 12.55 -23.25 -1.92
N GLU A 116 13.53 -22.90 -2.76
CA GLU A 116 13.55 -21.65 -3.52
C GLU A 116 12.34 -21.53 -4.47
N ASN A 117 11.98 -22.61 -5.17
CA ASN A 117 10.81 -22.60 -6.03
C ASN A 117 9.51 -22.32 -5.27
N VAL A 118 9.32 -22.92 -4.09
CA VAL A 118 8.17 -22.63 -3.22
C VAL A 118 8.25 -21.20 -2.69
N GLY A 119 9.44 -20.75 -2.30
CA GLY A 119 9.69 -19.39 -1.86
C GLY A 119 9.25 -18.36 -2.90
N ASN A 120 9.67 -18.54 -4.15
CA ASN A 120 9.30 -17.65 -5.26
C ASN A 120 7.77 -17.58 -5.47
N VAL A 121 7.07 -18.72 -5.35
CA VAL A 121 5.60 -18.75 -5.44
C VAL A 121 4.95 -17.99 -4.28
N GLU A 122 5.47 -18.14 -3.06
CA GLU A 122 4.95 -17.43 -1.90
C GLU A 122 5.22 -15.94 -1.97
N VAL A 123 6.40 -15.50 -2.45
CA VAL A 123 6.71 -14.09 -2.69
C VAL A 123 5.73 -13.51 -3.71
N ALA A 124 5.54 -14.17 -4.86
CA ALA A 124 4.58 -13.72 -5.86
C ALA A 124 3.14 -13.60 -5.29
N ARG A 125 2.75 -14.49 -4.36
CA ARG A 125 1.46 -14.44 -3.65
C ARG A 125 1.36 -13.22 -2.72
N LEU A 126 2.44 -12.90 -2.02
CA LEU A 126 2.51 -11.72 -1.14
C LEU A 126 2.46 -10.42 -1.94
N GLU A 127 3.18 -10.34 -3.04
CA GLU A 127 3.24 -9.17 -3.92
C GLU A 127 1.99 -8.98 -4.76
N LYS A 128 1.22 -10.03 -5.01
CA LYS A 128 0.00 -9.97 -5.81
C LYS A 128 -0.94 -8.88 -5.28
N GLY A 129 -1.21 -7.87 -6.11
CA GLY A 129 -2.11 -6.77 -5.78
C GLY A 129 -1.40 -5.48 -5.34
N LEU A 130 -0.12 -5.51 -4.94
CA LEU A 130 0.66 -4.30 -4.68
C LEU A 130 0.82 -3.41 -5.93
N PRO A 131 1.02 -3.96 -7.14
CA PRO A 131 1.08 -3.14 -8.36
C PRO A 131 -0.17 -2.28 -8.60
N TYR A 132 -1.36 -2.74 -8.23
CA TYR A 132 -2.57 -1.92 -8.35
C TYR A 132 -2.53 -0.70 -7.42
N LEU A 133 -2.00 -0.86 -6.21
CA LEU A 133 -1.84 0.26 -5.28
C LEU A 133 -0.81 1.27 -5.80
N ALA A 134 0.29 0.80 -6.40
CA ALA A 134 1.28 1.63 -7.08
C ALA A 134 0.66 2.39 -8.28
N THR A 135 -0.19 1.71 -9.07
CA THR A 135 -0.91 2.33 -10.19
C THR A 135 -1.84 3.44 -9.72
N ILE A 136 -2.57 3.23 -8.60
CA ILE A 136 -3.43 4.27 -8.02
C ILE A 136 -2.58 5.44 -7.51
N ALA A 137 -1.45 5.15 -6.87
CA ALA A 137 -0.53 6.17 -6.34
C ALA A 137 -0.03 7.13 -7.44
N GLY A 138 0.32 6.60 -8.61
CA GLY A 138 0.72 7.43 -9.77
C GLY A 138 -0.46 7.96 -10.57
N GLY A 139 -1.51 7.17 -10.76
CA GLY A 139 -2.65 7.52 -11.61
C GLY A 139 -3.58 8.56 -11.01
N ALA A 140 -3.82 8.54 -9.69
CA ALA A 140 -4.75 9.47 -9.06
C ALA A 140 -4.31 10.95 -9.22
N PRO A 141 -3.03 11.34 -9.02
CA PRO A 141 -2.57 12.69 -9.33
C PRO A 141 -2.72 13.07 -10.79
N MET A 142 -2.49 12.12 -11.72
CA MET A 142 -2.65 12.36 -13.15
C MET A 142 -4.11 12.66 -13.52
N ILE A 143 -5.05 11.92 -12.94
CA ILE A 143 -6.50 12.17 -13.09
C ILE A 143 -6.87 13.52 -12.48
N GLY A 144 -6.30 13.88 -11.33
CA GLY A 144 -6.47 15.18 -10.73
C GLY A 144 -5.99 16.31 -11.65
N PHE A 145 -4.80 16.17 -12.21
CA PHE A 145 -4.25 17.12 -13.18
C PHE A 145 -5.10 17.22 -14.46
N LEU A 146 -5.58 16.09 -14.98
CA LEU A 146 -6.51 16.07 -16.11
C LEU A 146 -7.76 16.90 -15.80
N GLY A 147 -8.25 16.86 -14.57
CA GLY A 147 -9.35 17.69 -14.11
C GLY A 147 -9.09 19.18 -14.23
N THR A 148 -7.86 19.63 -13.94
CA THR A 148 -7.51 21.06 -14.12
C THR A 148 -7.52 21.47 -15.60
N VAL A 149 -6.97 20.62 -16.46
CA VAL A 149 -6.95 20.91 -17.91
C VAL A 149 -8.37 21.01 -18.46
N ILE A 150 -9.23 20.04 -18.14
CA ILE A 150 -10.64 20.05 -18.60
C ILE A 150 -11.38 21.24 -18.02
N GLY A 151 -11.22 21.55 -16.74
CA GLY A 151 -11.90 22.69 -16.11
C GLY A 151 -11.48 24.03 -16.69
N MET A 152 -10.19 24.21 -16.98
CA MET A 152 -9.70 25.42 -17.65
C MET A 152 -10.21 25.53 -19.10
N VAL A 153 -10.21 24.43 -19.87
CA VAL A 153 -10.76 24.42 -21.22
C VAL A 153 -12.22 24.83 -21.21
N GLN A 154 -13.03 24.30 -20.29
CA GLN A 154 -14.44 24.68 -20.16
C GLN A 154 -14.61 26.14 -19.75
N ALA A 155 -13.79 26.65 -18.83
CA ALA A 155 -13.84 28.04 -18.41
C ALA A 155 -13.54 29.02 -19.58
N PHE A 156 -12.51 28.76 -20.38
CA PHE A 156 -12.17 29.55 -21.54
C PHE A 156 -13.22 29.41 -22.67
N PHE A 157 -13.77 28.24 -22.89
CA PHE A 157 -14.83 28.04 -23.87
C PHE A 157 -16.08 28.84 -23.51
N ASN A 158 -16.50 28.83 -22.24
CA ASN A 158 -17.63 29.62 -21.76
C ASN A 158 -17.37 31.14 -21.92
N MET A 159 -16.15 31.57 -21.61
CA MET A 159 -15.76 32.96 -21.77
C MET A 159 -15.78 33.40 -23.25
N SER A 160 -15.30 32.53 -24.15
CA SER A 160 -15.30 32.79 -25.61
C SER A 160 -16.75 32.96 -26.16
N ASN A 161 -17.70 32.20 -25.61
CA ASN A 161 -19.10 32.27 -26.03
C ASN A 161 -19.90 33.43 -25.40
N ALA A 162 -19.40 34.01 -24.31
CA ALA A 162 -20.06 35.13 -23.61
C ALA A 162 -19.93 36.51 -24.34
N GLY A 163 -19.09 36.60 -25.38
CA GLY A 163 -18.91 37.83 -26.18
C GLY A 163 -18.40 38.99 -25.33
N ASN A 164 -19.06 40.17 -25.42
CA ASN A 164 -18.65 41.40 -24.71
C ASN A 164 -18.99 41.39 -23.20
N ASN A 165 -19.78 40.43 -22.71
CA ASN A 165 -20.15 40.31 -21.30
C ASN A 165 -19.32 39.19 -20.63
N ILE A 166 -18.07 39.50 -20.32
CA ILE A 166 -17.18 38.56 -19.60
C ILE A 166 -17.63 38.48 -18.13
N ASP A 167 -18.24 37.37 -17.75
CA ASP A 167 -18.57 37.12 -16.36
C ASP A 167 -17.37 36.42 -15.66
N ILE A 168 -16.68 37.25 -14.86
CA ILE A 168 -15.52 36.82 -14.05
C ILE A 168 -15.91 35.68 -13.08
N THR A 169 -17.18 35.60 -12.67
CA THR A 169 -17.68 34.58 -11.76
C THR A 169 -17.65 33.20 -12.41
N LEU A 170 -18.04 33.10 -13.69
CA LEU A 170 -17.99 31.84 -14.44
C LEU A 170 -16.55 31.34 -14.63
N LEU A 171 -15.63 32.25 -14.95
CA LEU A 171 -14.20 31.95 -15.08
C LEU A 171 -13.63 31.41 -13.74
N SER A 172 -13.88 32.15 -12.66
CA SER A 172 -13.41 31.79 -11.32
C SER A 172 -13.97 30.45 -10.86
N SER A 173 -15.24 30.15 -11.13
CA SER A 173 -15.89 28.90 -10.80
C SER A 173 -15.25 27.69 -11.53
N GLY A 174 -14.92 27.84 -12.82
CA GLY A 174 -14.24 26.80 -13.59
C GLY A 174 -12.83 26.50 -13.08
N ILE A 175 -12.06 27.55 -12.77
CA ILE A 175 -10.72 27.41 -12.20
C ILE A 175 -10.79 26.76 -10.82
N TYR A 176 -11.72 27.18 -9.97
CA TYR A 176 -11.92 26.63 -8.64
C TYR A 176 -12.22 25.12 -8.66
N THR A 177 -13.17 24.70 -9.51
CA THR A 177 -13.51 23.28 -9.71
C THR A 177 -12.30 22.46 -10.17
N ALA A 178 -11.53 23.02 -11.11
CA ALA A 178 -10.29 22.42 -11.60
C ALA A 178 -9.27 22.19 -10.49
N MET A 179 -8.99 23.20 -9.68
CA MET A 179 -8.02 23.10 -8.57
C MET A 179 -8.43 22.08 -7.52
N ILE A 180 -9.72 21.99 -7.18
CA ILE A 180 -10.24 21.00 -6.22
C ILE A 180 -9.97 19.57 -6.68
N THR A 181 -10.14 19.29 -7.98
CA THR A 181 -9.90 17.96 -8.53
C THR A 181 -8.45 17.54 -8.36
N THR A 182 -7.50 18.47 -8.58
CA THR A 182 -6.07 18.20 -8.36
C THR A 182 -5.76 17.92 -6.89
N VAL A 183 -6.31 18.71 -5.97
CA VAL A 183 -6.14 18.47 -4.52
C VAL A 183 -6.65 17.09 -4.16
N GLY A 184 -7.84 16.70 -4.64
CA GLY A 184 -8.39 15.36 -4.43
C GLY A 184 -7.49 14.25 -4.98
N GLY A 185 -6.99 14.42 -6.20
CA GLY A 185 -6.06 13.47 -6.84
C GLY A 185 -4.75 13.30 -6.08
N LEU A 186 -4.17 14.41 -5.59
CA LEU A 186 -2.96 14.39 -4.77
C LEU A 186 -3.18 13.69 -3.43
N ILE A 187 -4.27 13.97 -2.73
CA ILE A 187 -4.58 13.31 -1.45
C ILE A 187 -4.66 11.79 -1.64
N VAL A 188 -5.44 11.32 -2.62
CA VAL A 188 -5.59 9.90 -2.91
C VAL A 188 -4.26 9.26 -3.31
N GLY A 189 -3.49 9.94 -4.18
CA GLY A 189 -2.20 9.47 -4.66
C GLY A 189 -1.16 9.34 -3.54
N ILE A 190 -1.05 10.35 -2.69
CA ILE A 190 -0.11 10.37 -1.56
C ILE A 190 -0.43 9.24 -0.57
N LEU A 191 -1.70 9.07 -0.19
CA LEU A 191 -2.11 8.00 0.73
C LEU A 191 -1.83 6.61 0.14
N ALA A 192 -2.13 6.41 -1.15
CA ALA A 192 -1.84 5.17 -1.85
C ALA A 192 -0.34 4.89 -1.95
N TYR A 193 0.48 5.94 -2.20
CA TYR A 193 1.94 5.84 -2.27
C TYR A 193 2.56 5.41 -0.94
N PHE A 194 2.19 6.06 0.15
CA PHE A 194 2.67 5.65 1.47
C PHE A 194 2.21 4.24 1.82
N GLY A 195 0.95 3.90 1.52
CA GLY A 195 0.42 2.55 1.74
C GLY A 195 1.19 1.49 0.94
N TYR A 196 1.48 1.75 -0.33
CA TYR A 196 2.28 0.86 -1.18
C TYR A 196 3.69 0.63 -0.61
N ASN A 197 4.43 1.71 -0.33
CA ASN A 197 5.79 1.60 0.18
C ASN A 197 5.84 0.88 1.54
N PHE A 198 4.88 1.17 2.41
CA PHE A 198 4.78 0.49 3.69
C PHE A 198 4.57 -1.03 3.55
N LEU A 199 3.65 -1.46 2.68
CA LEU A 199 3.40 -2.87 2.43
C LEU A 199 4.59 -3.55 1.75
N THR A 200 5.23 -2.89 0.78
CA THR A 200 6.42 -3.40 0.09
C THR A 200 7.57 -3.64 1.07
N ALA A 201 7.83 -2.69 1.97
CA ALA A 201 8.84 -2.86 3.00
C ALA A 201 8.54 -4.05 3.94
N ARG A 202 7.25 -4.28 4.26
CA ARG A 202 6.84 -5.44 5.05
C ARG A 202 7.03 -6.76 4.32
N VAL A 203 6.73 -6.80 3.00
CA VAL A 203 7.00 -7.98 2.17
C VAL A 203 8.49 -8.26 2.10
N SER A 204 9.33 -7.25 1.85
CA SER A 204 10.80 -7.41 1.81
C SER A 204 11.37 -7.97 3.12
N ASN A 205 10.88 -7.50 4.27
CA ASN A 205 11.31 -8.05 5.57
C ASN A 205 10.90 -9.53 5.74
N LEU A 206 9.72 -9.90 5.18
CA LEU A 206 9.27 -11.29 5.24
C LEU A 206 10.09 -12.18 4.31
N VAL A 207 10.44 -11.69 3.12
CA VAL A 207 11.34 -12.39 2.17
C VAL A 207 12.70 -12.63 2.81
N TYR A 208 13.28 -11.62 3.45
CA TYR A 208 14.52 -11.78 4.21
C TYR A 208 14.42 -12.87 5.30
N SER A 209 13.30 -12.92 6.00
CA SER A 209 13.03 -13.97 7.01
C SER A 209 12.94 -15.36 6.39
N MET A 210 12.34 -15.47 5.18
CA MET A 210 12.24 -16.72 4.43
C MET A 210 13.62 -17.22 3.96
N GLU A 211 14.44 -16.32 3.44
CA GLU A 211 15.82 -16.63 3.02
C GLU A 211 16.68 -17.09 4.20
N ASN A 212 16.62 -16.36 5.31
CA ASN A 212 17.35 -16.72 6.52
C ASN A 212 16.95 -18.09 7.08
N ALA A 213 15.65 -18.40 7.08
CA ALA A 213 15.14 -19.70 7.48
C ALA A 213 15.63 -20.83 6.54
N THR A 214 15.74 -20.55 5.25
CA THR A 214 16.27 -21.49 4.26
C THR A 214 17.75 -21.80 4.52
N ILE A 215 18.55 -20.76 4.77
CA ILE A 215 19.97 -20.93 5.09
C ILE A 215 20.12 -21.77 6.34
N GLN A 216 19.42 -21.43 7.42
CA GLN A 216 19.50 -22.20 8.69
C GLN A 216 19.06 -23.67 8.50
N PHE A 217 18.05 -23.91 7.67
CA PHE A 217 17.61 -25.26 7.37
C PHE A 217 18.64 -26.05 6.55
N MET A 218 19.29 -25.41 5.58
CA MET A 218 20.33 -26.07 4.77
C MET A 218 21.60 -26.35 5.58
N ASP A 219 21.99 -25.41 6.45
CA ASP A 219 23.14 -25.61 7.37
C ASP A 219 22.89 -26.80 8.31
N MET A 220 21.70 -26.90 8.87
CA MET A 220 21.27 -28.02 9.72
C MET A 220 21.38 -29.37 9.01
N LEU A 221 21.07 -29.45 7.73
CA LEU A 221 21.21 -30.67 6.94
C LEU A 221 22.67 -31.04 6.61
N GLY A 222 23.57 -30.05 6.64
CA GLY A 222 25.01 -30.22 6.44
C GLY A 222 25.76 -30.62 7.73
N GLU A 223 25.16 -30.41 8.91
CA GLU A 223 25.77 -30.82 10.19
C GLU A 223 25.78 -32.35 10.29
N PRO A 224 26.96 -32.96 10.61
CA PRO A 224 26.99 -34.39 10.85
C PRO A 224 26.11 -34.74 12.05
N VAL A 225 25.16 -35.68 11.85
CA VAL A 225 24.34 -36.23 12.94
C VAL A 225 25.29 -36.71 13.99
N GLN A 226 25.35 -36.05 15.15
CA GLN A 226 26.06 -36.57 16.30
C GLN A 226 25.36 -37.89 16.66
N ALA A 227 26.01 -39.00 16.34
CA ALA A 227 25.54 -40.30 16.79
C ALA A 227 25.29 -40.22 18.29
N ALA A 228 24.07 -40.52 18.73
CA ALA A 228 23.73 -40.57 20.13
C ALA A 228 24.82 -41.38 20.81
N LYS A 229 25.54 -40.76 21.74
CA LYS A 229 26.41 -41.51 22.67
C LYS A 229 25.50 -42.44 23.44
N GLU A 230 25.54 -43.71 23.07
CA GLU A 230 25.09 -44.79 23.94
C GLU A 230 25.95 -44.71 25.22
N GLU A 231 25.34 -44.27 26.31
CA GLU A 231 25.75 -44.62 27.69
C GLU A 231 24.69 -45.51 28.31
#